data_c158b3e99c09e4b108508ae2fd5464c8
#
_entry.id   c158b3e99c09e4b108508ae2fd5464c8
#
_cell.length_a   1.000
_cell.length_b   1.000
_cell.length_c   1.000
_cell.angle_alpha   90.00
_cell.angle_beta   90.00
_cell.angle_gamma   90.00
#
_symmetry.space_group_name_H-M   'P 1'
#
loop_
_entity.id
_entity.type
_entity.pdbx_description
1 polymer ?
#
loop_
_entity_poly.entity_id
_entity_poly.type
_entity_poly.pdbx_seq_one_letter_code
_entity_poly.pdbx_strand_id
1 'polypeptide(L)'
;MEKNRIRPVKVGNGVRMSYAKQQEVLEMPNLIELQTNSYQWFLDEGLKEVFRDISPISDFGGHLSLEFVDFVLCRDETKYDIDQCKERDATYAAPLKVKVRLHNKETEEIKEHEIFMGDLPLMTATGTFVINGAERVIVSQLVRSPGIYYAIGHDKFGKELYSSTVIPNRGAWLEYETDSNDVFYVRVDRNRKVPITVFLRAMGLGSNEQIKDLFGDEQKILASIEKDTTENYQDGLLELYKKLRPGEPLSVDSAENLLNGMFFDPKRYDLAKVGRYKFNKKLHFKNRITGCKLAEDAVSPATGEVYEAGTTITEELATELQNAAVPYVMVEKEEKVTKVLSNLMVDLKAYLPDVDPAEVEVHESVYYPLLKQILDENDDIEEIKELIRYNISELVPKHITKEDIFASINYNMHLEYGVGTDDDIDHLGNRRIRAVG
;
A
#
# COMPACT_ATOMS: atom_id res chain seq x y z
N MET A 1 -26.74 -56.28 11.85
CA MET A 1 -26.10 -55.47 12.91
C MET A 1 -24.62 -55.30 12.54
N GLU A 2 -24.28 -54.22 11.92
CA GLU A 2 -22.86 -53.90 11.64
C GLU A 2 -22.13 -53.60 12.95
N LYS A 3 -21.16 -54.43 13.28
CA LYS A 3 -20.29 -54.21 14.43
C LYS A 3 -19.58 -52.85 14.24
N ASN A 4 -19.84 -51.88 15.12
CA ASN A 4 -19.02 -50.69 15.28
C ASN A 4 -17.55 -51.07 15.31
N ARG A 5 -16.83 -50.92 14.19
CA ARG A 5 -15.40 -51.17 14.13
C ARG A 5 -14.68 -49.95 14.71
N ILE A 6 -14.31 -50.04 15.97
CA ILE A 6 -13.38 -49.08 16.59
C ILE A 6 -12.07 -49.17 15.81
N ARG A 7 -11.59 -48.06 15.28
CA ARG A 7 -10.36 -48.06 14.48
C ARG A 7 -9.38 -47.00 15.01
N PRO A 8 -8.07 -47.28 15.01
CA PRO A 8 -7.07 -46.28 15.30
C PRO A 8 -6.95 -45.32 14.12
N VAL A 9 -6.98 -44.02 14.40
CA VAL A 9 -6.77 -42.96 13.44
C VAL A 9 -5.63 -42.08 13.91
N LYS A 10 -4.67 -41.84 13.01
CA LYS A 10 -3.55 -40.94 13.29
C LYS A 10 -4.03 -39.49 13.25
N VAL A 11 -3.87 -38.75 14.33
CA VAL A 11 -4.21 -37.32 14.41
C VAL A 11 -2.97 -36.57 14.89
N GLY A 12 -2.31 -35.86 13.98
CA GLY A 12 -1.02 -35.24 14.26
C GLY A 12 0.06 -36.28 14.60
N ASN A 13 0.75 -36.08 15.73
CA ASN A 13 1.78 -36.99 16.24
C ASN A 13 1.23 -38.13 17.10
N GLY A 14 -0.08 -38.19 17.34
CA GLY A 14 -0.72 -39.21 18.19
C GLY A 14 -1.69 -40.11 17.43
N VAL A 15 -2.06 -41.23 18.06
CA VAL A 15 -3.07 -42.15 17.56
C VAL A 15 -4.29 -42.07 18.48
N ARG A 16 -5.48 -41.83 17.93
CA ARG A 16 -6.76 -41.82 18.60
C ARG A 16 -7.66 -42.94 18.09
N MET A 17 -8.50 -43.47 18.97
CA MET A 17 -9.51 -44.47 18.58
C MET A 17 -10.74 -43.76 18.05
N SER A 18 -11.11 -44.02 16.80
CA SER A 18 -12.31 -43.46 16.18
C SER A 18 -13.49 -44.40 16.41
N TYR A 19 -14.58 -43.86 16.97
CA TYR A 19 -15.88 -44.51 17.17
C TYR A 19 -16.90 -44.10 16.13
N ALA A 20 -16.46 -43.34 15.08
CA ALA A 20 -17.35 -42.82 14.04
C ALA A 20 -18.01 -43.96 13.25
N LYS A 21 -19.31 -43.87 13.05
CA LYS A 21 -20.10 -44.82 12.25
C LYS A 21 -19.80 -44.72 10.76
N GLN A 22 -19.48 -43.52 10.27
CA GLN A 22 -19.10 -43.24 8.89
C GLN A 22 -17.59 -43.12 8.76
N GLN A 23 -17.09 -43.44 7.57
CA GLN A 23 -15.70 -43.22 7.22
C GLN A 23 -15.47 -41.73 7.00
N GLU A 24 -14.41 -41.18 7.59
CA GLU A 24 -14.01 -39.82 7.31
C GLU A 24 -13.61 -39.70 5.83
N VAL A 25 -14.20 -38.74 5.13
CA VAL A 25 -13.95 -38.46 3.72
C VAL A 25 -12.84 -37.41 3.58
N LEU A 26 -12.74 -36.51 4.54
CA LEU A 26 -11.72 -35.45 4.59
C LEU A 26 -10.85 -35.65 5.82
N GLU A 27 -9.57 -35.40 5.65
CA GLU A 27 -8.64 -35.36 6.78
C GLU A 27 -8.94 -34.16 7.68
N MET A 28 -8.68 -34.33 8.99
CA MET A 28 -8.82 -33.21 9.93
C MET A 28 -7.81 -32.12 9.56
N PRO A 29 -8.23 -30.85 9.34
CA PRO A 29 -7.31 -29.77 9.00
C PRO A 29 -6.34 -29.51 10.15
N ASN A 30 -5.11 -29.15 9.81
CA ASN A 30 -4.11 -28.74 10.78
C ASN A 30 -4.48 -27.34 11.33
N LEU A 31 -4.99 -27.28 12.57
CA LEU A 31 -5.48 -26.05 13.18
C LEU A 31 -4.36 -25.02 13.47
N ILE A 32 -3.10 -25.43 13.45
CA ILE A 32 -1.94 -24.55 13.64
C ILE A 32 -1.19 -24.26 12.34
N GLU A 33 -1.74 -24.66 11.19
CA GLU A 33 -1.12 -24.49 9.89
C GLU A 33 -0.81 -23.02 9.57
N LEU A 34 -1.73 -22.12 9.90
CA LEU A 34 -1.53 -20.68 9.72
C LEU A 34 -0.29 -20.17 10.48
N GLN A 35 -0.09 -20.63 11.73
CA GLN A 35 1.03 -20.21 12.56
C GLN A 35 2.35 -20.76 12.03
N THR A 36 2.40 -22.06 11.73
CA THR A 36 3.60 -22.73 11.25
C THR A 36 4.02 -22.25 9.87
N ASN A 37 3.08 -22.13 8.93
CA ASN A 37 3.37 -21.65 7.57
C ASN A 37 3.81 -20.19 7.56
N SER A 38 3.17 -19.34 8.38
CA SER A 38 3.56 -17.93 8.50
C SER A 38 4.97 -17.78 9.07
N TYR A 39 5.34 -18.57 10.05
CA TYR A 39 6.68 -18.55 10.63
C TYR A 39 7.72 -19.09 9.63
N GLN A 40 7.41 -20.17 8.91
CA GLN A 40 8.31 -20.72 7.89
C GLN A 40 8.53 -19.70 6.76
N TRP A 41 7.46 -19.09 6.26
CA TRP A 41 7.56 -18.00 5.27
C TRP A 41 8.45 -16.84 5.78
N PHE A 42 8.32 -16.46 7.04
CA PHE A 42 9.16 -15.42 7.63
C PHE A 42 10.64 -15.79 7.58
N LEU A 43 11.00 -17.05 7.86
CA LEU A 43 12.38 -17.51 7.82
C LEU A 43 12.93 -17.63 6.40
N ASP A 44 12.09 -18.07 5.44
CA ASP A 44 12.52 -18.34 4.07
C ASP A 44 12.59 -17.07 3.21
N GLU A 45 11.58 -16.20 3.35
CA GLU A 45 11.38 -15.02 2.50
C GLU A 45 11.33 -13.70 3.30
N GLY A 46 10.61 -13.67 4.42
CA GLY A 46 10.35 -12.44 5.15
C GLY A 46 11.61 -11.76 5.66
N LEU A 47 12.58 -12.51 6.15
CA LEU A 47 13.88 -11.96 6.57
C LEU A 47 14.66 -11.37 5.40
N LYS A 48 14.60 -12.00 4.22
CA LYS A 48 15.25 -11.46 3.00
C LYS A 48 14.61 -10.14 2.59
N GLU A 49 13.27 -10.07 2.63
CA GLU A 49 12.56 -8.81 2.32
C GLU A 49 12.97 -7.69 3.28
N VAL A 50 13.04 -7.96 4.59
CA VAL A 50 13.44 -6.97 5.59
C VAL A 50 14.87 -6.46 5.34
N PHE A 51 15.82 -7.35 5.09
CA PHE A 51 17.20 -6.96 4.84
C PHE A 51 17.36 -6.21 3.50
N ARG A 52 16.58 -6.57 2.48
CA ARG A 52 16.54 -5.85 1.19
C ARG A 52 15.95 -4.46 1.32
N ASP A 53 14.86 -4.30 2.08
CA ASP A 53 14.19 -3.00 2.27
C ASP A 53 15.06 -2.01 3.06
N ILE A 54 15.91 -2.50 3.97
CA ILE A 54 16.82 -1.65 4.76
C ILE A 54 18.11 -1.33 3.98
N SER A 55 18.54 -2.24 3.11
CA SER A 55 19.78 -2.14 2.34
C SER A 55 19.59 -1.23 1.08
N PRO A 56 20.60 -0.46 0.67
CA PRO A 56 21.81 -0.12 1.41
C PRO A 56 21.59 0.99 2.45
N ILE A 57 22.41 0.97 3.52
CA ILE A 57 22.51 2.07 4.48
C ILE A 57 23.72 2.90 4.09
N SER A 58 23.49 4.13 3.63
CA SER A 58 24.57 5.05 3.24
C SER A 58 24.76 6.12 4.29
N ASP A 59 26.00 6.61 4.41
CA ASP A 59 26.31 7.79 5.21
C ASP A 59 25.77 9.07 4.55
N PHE A 60 25.79 10.17 5.29
CA PHE A 60 25.27 11.45 4.80
C PHE A 60 26.05 11.97 3.58
N GLY A 61 27.34 11.68 3.47
CA GLY A 61 28.22 12.04 2.34
C GLY A 61 28.10 11.10 1.14
N GLY A 62 27.45 9.95 1.29
CA GLY A 62 27.36 8.93 0.24
C GLY A 62 28.66 8.18 -0.06
N HIS A 63 29.69 8.35 0.80
CA HIS A 63 31.01 7.73 0.63
C HIS A 63 31.06 6.29 1.14
N LEU A 64 30.31 6.00 2.20
CA LEU A 64 30.20 4.67 2.79
C LEU A 64 28.82 4.09 2.54
N SER A 65 28.76 2.83 2.13
CA SER A 65 27.52 2.10 1.92
C SER A 65 27.61 0.72 2.56
N LEU A 66 26.68 0.40 3.45
CA LEU A 66 26.55 -0.89 4.10
C LEU A 66 25.39 -1.67 3.50
N GLU A 67 25.66 -2.87 2.99
CA GLU A 67 24.69 -3.76 2.41
C GLU A 67 24.56 -5.03 3.23
N PHE A 68 23.33 -5.50 3.41
CA PHE A 68 23.04 -6.83 3.95
C PHE A 68 22.96 -7.82 2.79
N VAL A 69 23.92 -8.74 2.72
CA VAL A 69 24.09 -9.65 1.59
C VAL A 69 23.31 -10.95 1.80
N ASP A 70 23.48 -11.56 2.97
CA ASP A 70 22.88 -12.85 3.31
C ASP A 70 22.75 -13.00 4.82
N PHE A 71 21.99 -13.98 5.29
CA PHE A 71 21.86 -14.30 6.71
C PHE A 71 21.85 -15.81 6.94
N VAL A 72 22.28 -16.21 8.11
CA VAL A 72 22.28 -17.61 8.57
C VAL A 72 21.65 -17.68 9.96
N LEU A 73 20.61 -18.49 10.10
CA LEU A 73 20.03 -18.84 11.39
C LEU A 73 20.68 -20.13 11.90
N CYS A 74 21.52 -20.02 12.93
CA CYS A 74 22.32 -21.12 13.46
C CYS A 74 21.48 -22.01 14.40
N ARG A 75 20.60 -22.83 13.83
CA ARG A 75 19.68 -23.67 14.63
C ARG A 75 20.42 -24.73 15.48
N ASP A 76 21.61 -25.12 15.06
CA ASP A 76 22.44 -26.10 15.79
C ASP A 76 23.23 -25.47 16.96
N GLU A 77 23.29 -24.13 17.03
CA GLU A 77 23.97 -23.36 18.07
C GLU A 77 22.99 -22.92 19.18
N THR A 78 21.83 -23.57 19.33
CA THR A 78 20.89 -23.27 20.41
C THR A 78 21.54 -23.58 21.76
N LYS A 79 21.44 -22.63 22.69
CA LYS A 79 22.10 -22.75 24.02
C LYS A 79 21.45 -23.82 24.91
N TYR A 80 20.15 -23.98 24.80
CA TYR A 80 19.34 -24.92 25.57
C TYR A 80 18.26 -25.54 24.70
N ASP A 81 17.87 -26.76 24.98
CA ASP A 81 16.68 -27.38 24.39
C ASP A 81 15.38 -26.83 25.02
N ILE A 82 14.23 -27.26 24.51
CA ILE A 82 12.92 -26.74 24.94
C ILE A 82 12.66 -27.00 26.45
N ASP A 83 13.00 -28.20 26.91
CA ASP A 83 12.73 -28.60 28.32
C ASP A 83 13.69 -27.87 29.28
N GLN A 84 14.95 -27.77 28.90
CA GLN A 84 15.94 -26.98 29.64
C GLN A 84 15.59 -25.47 29.69
N CYS A 85 15.01 -24.93 28.61
CA CYS A 85 14.54 -23.54 28.59
C CYS A 85 13.40 -23.34 29.60
N LYS A 86 12.49 -24.31 29.71
CA LYS A 86 11.39 -24.26 30.69
C LYS A 86 11.89 -24.37 32.13
N GLU A 87 12.86 -25.23 32.40
CA GLU A 87 13.44 -25.41 33.73
C GLU A 87 14.29 -24.24 34.20
N ARG A 88 14.97 -23.54 33.26
CA ARG A 88 15.93 -22.46 33.55
C ARG A 88 15.40 -21.06 33.33
N ASP A 89 14.09 -20.92 33.11
CA ASP A 89 13.46 -19.63 32.76
C ASP A 89 14.16 -18.92 31.56
N ALA A 90 14.61 -19.70 30.57
CA ALA A 90 15.32 -19.22 29.41
C ALA A 90 14.42 -19.15 28.16
N THR A 91 14.89 -18.47 27.13
CA THR A 91 14.21 -18.38 25.84
C THR A 91 14.79 -19.37 24.85
N TYR A 92 13.94 -20.16 24.19
CA TYR A 92 14.34 -21.05 23.11
C TYR A 92 14.59 -20.23 21.83
N ALA A 93 15.85 -19.97 21.54
CA ALA A 93 16.28 -19.11 20.43
C ALA A 93 17.56 -19.62 19.79
N ALA A 94 17.80 -19.24 18.54
CA ALA A 94 19.02 -19.49 17.81
C ALA A 94 19.69 -18.18 17.39
N PRO A 95 21.04 -18.13 17.35
CA PRO A 95 21.77 -16.98 16.89
C PRO A 95 21.50 -16.69 15.41
N LEU A 96 21.15 -15.43 15.11
CA LEU A 96 21.05 -14.91 13.75
C LEU A 96 22.35 -14.19 13.40
N LYS A 97 23.08 -14.69 12.42
CA LYS A 97 24.30 -14.09 11.86
C LYS A 97 23.97 -13.53 10.50
N VAL A 98 24.49 -12.35 10.21
CA VAL A 98 24.21 -11.65 8.96
C VAL A 98 25.53 -11.28 8.28
N LYS A 99 25.64 -11.63 7.01
CA LYS A 99 26.77 -11.26 6.18
C LYS A 99 26.55 -9.84 5.65
N VAL A 100 27.42 -8.93 6.04
CA VAL A 100 27.39 -7.53 5.63
C VAL A 100 28.56 -7.21 4.73
N ARG A 101 28.31 -6.31 3.79
CA ARG A 101 29.30 -5.75 2.88
C ARG A 101 29.39 -4.25 3.10
N LEU A 102 30.56 -3.77 3.50
CA LEU A 102 30.87 -2.36 3.58
C LEU A 102 31.62 -1.95 2.31
N HIS A 103 31.04 -1.02 1.58
CA HIS A 103 31.62 -0.43 0.39
C HIS A 103 32.09 1.00 0.71
N ASN A 104 33.40 1.24 0.59
CA ASN A 104 33.99 2.57 0.72
C ASN A 104 34.30 3.10 -0.69
N LYS A 105 33.55 4.10 -1.13
CA LYS A 105 33.69 4.68 -2.48
C LYS A 105 34.92 5.55 -2.64
N GLU A 106 35.50 6.09 -1.53
CA GLU A 106 36.72 6.90 -1.59
C GLU A 106 37.96 6.06 -1.82
N THR A 107 38.03 4.89 -1.16
CA THR A 107 39.18 3.99 -1.25
C THR A 107 38.95 2.83 -2.22
N GLU A 108 37.75 2.72 -2.79
CA GLU A 108 37.27 1.59 -3.64
C GLU A 108 37.42 0.23 -2.93
N GLU A 109 37.46 0.23 -1.60
CA GLU A 109 37.55 -0.99 -0.82
C GLU A 109 36.18 -1.59 -0.53
N ILE A 110 36.08 -2.92 -0.68
CA ILE A 110 34.92 -3.73 -0.28
C ILE A 110 35.35 -4.67 0.83
N LYS A 111 34.71 -4.56 2.00
CA LYS A 111 34.94 -5.45 3.15
C LYS A 111 33.69 -6.24 3.47
N GLU A 112 33.82 -7.56 3.55
CA GLU A 112 32.72 -8.45 3.97
C GLU A 112 33.03 -9.02 5.34
N HIS A 113 32.03 -8.97 6.23
CA HIS A 113 32.08 -9.57 7.56
C HIS A 113 30.76 -10.22 7.90
N GLU A 114 30.84 -11.29 8.69
CA GLU A 114 29.70 -11.89 9.33
C GLU A 114 29.54 -11.28 10.73
N ILE A 115 28.38 -10.73 11.01
CA ILE A 115 28.08 -10.09 12.29
C ILE A 115 26.93 -10.84 12.98
N PHE A 116 27.03 -10.93 14.31
CA PHE A 116 25.95 -11.41 15.15
C PHE A 116 24.90 -10.29 15.29
N MET A 117 23.67 -10.60 14.88
CA MET A 117 22.56 -9.64 14.92
C MET A 117 21.75 -9.75 16.21
N GLY A 118 21.65 -10.97 16.74
CA GLY A 118 20.85 -11.28 17.94
C GLY A 118 20.36 -12.70 17.95
N ASP A 119 19.66 -13.07 19.00
CA ASP A 119 19.01 -14.38 19.12
C ASP A 119 17.56 -14.29 18.65
N LEU A 120 17.19 -15.10 17.66
CA LEU A 120 15.85 -15.19 17.13
C LEU A 120 15.09 -16.32 17.81
N PRO A 121 13.93 -16.06 18.47
CA PRO A 121 13.11 -17.11 19.06
C PRO A 121 12.64 -18.13 18.03
N LEU A 122 12.78 -19.41 18.38
CA LEU A 122 12.37 -20.53 17.52
C LEU A 122 10.97 -21.01 17.88
N MET A 123 10.18 -21.33 16.86
CA MET A 123 8.89 -21.98 17.03
C MET A 123 9.07 -23.46 17.32
N THR A 124 8.34 -23.97 18.30
CA THR A 124 8.28 -25.41 18.60
C THR A 124 7.41 -26.16 17.56
N ALA A 125 7.48 -27.48 17.57
CA ALA A 125 6.65 -28.32 16.71
C ALA A 125 5.13 -28.16 16.93
N THR A 126 4.73 -27.60 18.08
CA THR A 126 3.33 -27.33 18.43
C THR A 126 2.88 -25.91 18.10
N GLY A 127 3.71 -25.12 17.40
CA GLY A 127 3.38 -23.75 17.02
C GLY A 127 3.52 -22.72 18.13
N THR A 128 4.22 -23.04 19.19
CA THR A 128 4.44 -22.20 20.37
C THR A 128 5.86 -21.63 20.39
N PHE A 129 6.10 -20.64 21.25
CA PHE A 129 7.40 -20.09 21.57
C PHE A 129 7.67 -20.23 23.07
N VAL A 130 8.87 -20.61 23.46
CA VAL A 130 9.29 -20.62 24.87
C VAL A 130 10.08 -19.34 25.14
N ILE A 131 9.48 -18.43 25.89
CA ILE A 131 10.06 -17.13 26.24
C ILE A 131 10.17 -17.03 27.75
N ASN A 132 11.39 -16.88 28.26
CA ASN A 132 11.68 -16.86 29.70
C ASN A 132 11.02 -18.01 30.42
N GLY A 133 11.18 -19.23 29.90
CA GLY A 133 10.61 -20.46 30.48
C GLY A 133 9.12 -20.69 30.24
N ALA A 134 8.36 -19.66 29.83
CA ALA A 134 6.93 -19.77 29.62
C ALA A 134 6.61 -20.08 28.15
N GLU A 135 5.79 -21.09 27.93
CA GLU A 135 5.29 -21.42 26.58
C GLU A 135 4.18 -20.44 26.18
N ARG A 136 4.37 -19.76 25.06
CA ARG A 136 3.51 -18.68 24.56
C ARG A 136 3.10 -18.91 23.13
N VAL A 137 1.94 -18.40 22.75
CA VAL A 137 1.41 -18.43 21.38
C VAL A 137 1.17 -17.01 20.91
N ILE A 138 1.54 -16.74 19.66
CA ILE A 138 1.16 -15.49 19.02
C ILE A 138 -0.23 -15.65 18.42
N VAL A 139 -1.19 -14.87 18.92
CA VAL A 139 -2.57 -14.91 18.45
C VAL A 139 -2.69 -14.14 17.15
N SER A 140 -3.20 -14.79 16.11
CA SER A 140 -3.50 -14.13 14.83
C SER A 140 -4.59 -13.08 15.00
N GLN A 141 -4.45 -11.95 14.33
CA GLN A 141 -5.38 -10.84 14.41
C GLN A 141 -5.96 -10.54 13.03
N LEU A 142 -7.29 -10.30 12.97
CA LEU A 142 -7.94 -9.74 11.80
C LEU A 142 -7.83 -8.22 11.86
N VAL A 143 -7.09 -7.64 10.92
CA VAL A 143 -6.92 -6.19 10.79
C VAL A 143 -7.44 -5.71 9.45
N ARG A 144 -7.75 -4.42 9.33
CA ARG A 144 -8.09 -3.82 8.04
C ARG A 144 -6.91 -3.97 7.08
N SER A 145 -7.18 -4.40 5.84
CA SER A 145 -6.15 -4.43 4.81
C SER A 145 -5.71 -3.02 4.45
N PRO A 146 -4.42 -2.80 4.10
CA PRO A 146 -4.01 -1.55 3.48
C PRO A 146 -4.85 -1.24 2.24
N GLY A 147 -5.12 0.03 1.99
CA GLY A 147 -5.92 0.47 0.86
C GLY A 147 -6.69 1.75 1.16
N ILE A 148 -7.61 2.11 0.29
CA ILE A 148 -8.51 3.22 0.49
C ILE A 148 -9.93 2.70 0.66
N TYR A 149 -10.67 3.28 1.60
CA TYR A 149 -12.03 2.89 1.95
C TYR A 149 -12.93 4.11 1.99
N TYR A 150 -14.12 3.99 1.42
CA TYR A 150 -15.12 5.03 1.33
C TYR A 150 -16.35 4.62 2.12
N ALA A 151 -16.92 5.56 2.86
CA ALA A 151 -18.11 5.33 3.66
C ALA A 151 -19.10 6.52 3.54
N ILE A 152 -20.38 6.20 3.56
CA ILE A 152 -21.47 7.15 3.58
C ILE A 152 -22.09 7.13 4.98
N GLY A 153 -22.06 8.29 5.64
CA GLY A 153 -22.69 8.49 6.93
C GLY A 153 -23.85 9.49 6.83
N HIS A 154 -24.54 9.72 7.94
CA HIS A 154 -25.63 10.71 7.98
C HIS A 154 -25.42 11.64 9.16
N ASP A 155 -25.73 12.90 8.98
CA ASP A 155 -25.76 13.88 10.06
C ASP A 155 -27.05 13.75 10.90
N LYS A 156 -27.20 14.63 11.90
CA LYS A 156 -28.37 14.65 12.77
C LYS A 156 -29.69 14.98 12.04
N PHE A 157 -29.61 15.53 10.84
CA PHE A 157 -30.72 15.97 10.02
C PHE A 157 -30.98 14.99 8.86
N GLY A 158 -30.23 13.91 8.74
CA GLY A 158 -30.35 12.92 7.68
C GLY A 158 -29.62 13.28 6.38
N LYS A 159 -28.81 14.35 6.37
CA LYS A 159 -27.94 14.68 5.24
C LYS A 159 -26.84 13.67 5.14
N GLU A 160 -26.59 13.16 3.94
CA GLU A 160 -25.47 12.26 3.66
C GLU A 160 -24.13 12.99 3.80
N LEU A 161 -23.21 12.36 4.50
CA LEU A 161 -21.83 12.81 4.68
C LEU A 161 -20.87 11.73 4.14
N TYR A 162 -19.95 12.16 3.32
CA TYR A 162 -19.01 11.28 2.64
C TYR A 162 -17.65 11.33 3.33
N SER A 163 -17.13 10.18 3.65
CA SER A 163 -15.82 10.05 4.27
C SER A 163 -14.98 9.00 3.57
N SER A 164 -13.68 9.14 3.63
CA SER A 164 -12.77 8.11 3.19
C SER A 164 -11.54 8.03 4.06
N THR A 165 -10.96 6.84 4.13
CA THR A 165 -9.78 6.57 4.94
C THR A 165 -8.75 5.83 4.11
N VAL A 166 -7.56 6.43 4.01
CA VAL A 166 -6.38 5.79 3.42
C VAL A 166 -5.60 5.11 4.54
N ILE A 167 -5.46 3.80 4.44
CA ILE A 167 -4.76 2.97 5.42
C ILE A 167 -3.53 2.37 4.75
N PRO A 168 -2.31 2.82 5.08
CA PRO A 168 -1.09 2.18 4.63
C PRO A 168 -0.79 0.92 5.47
N ASN A 169 0.12 0.08 4.98
CA ASN A 169 0.72 -0.99 5.78
C ASN A 169 1.66 -0.41 6.84
N ARG A 170 2.44 0.61 6.45
CA ARG A 170 3.31 1.42 7.29
C ARG A 170 3.24 2.87 6.84
N GLY A 171 3.05 3.81 7.76
CA GLY A 171 3.01 5.24 7.47
C GLY A 171 1.78 5.94 8.06
N ALA A 172 1.63 7.21 7.71
CA ALA A 172 0.56 8.07 8.20
C ALA A 172 -0.79 7.75 7.52
N TRP A 173 -1.85 7.75 8.29
CA TRP A 173 -3.22 7.64 7.76
C TRP A 173 -3.69 8.98 7.21
N LEU A 174 -4.46 8.93 6.13
CA LEU A 174 -5.23 10.07 5.64
C LEU A 174 -6.72 9.78 5.82
N GLU A 175 -7.41 10.67 6.49
CA GLU A 175 -8.86 10.59 6.67
C GLU A 175 -9.48 11.84 6.02
N TYR A 176 -10.40 11.62 5.09
CA TYR A 176 -11.16 12.67 4.44
C TYR A 176 -12.58 12.66 4.98
N GLU A 177 -13.13 13.82 5.29
CA GLU A 177 -14.49 13.96 5.78
C GLU A 177 -15.17 15.22 5.22
N THR A 178 -16.45 15.13 4.87
CA THR A 178 -17.29 16.28 4.58
C THR A 178 -18.11 16.65 5.81
N ASP A 179 -18.33 17.95 6.03
CA ASP A 179 -19.22 18.40 7.08
C ASP A 179 -20.63 18.78 6.52
N SER A 180 -21.54 19.14 7.41
CA SER A 180 -22.91 19.54 7.04
C SER A 180 -22.99 20.81 6.19
N ASN A 181 -21.91 21.61 6.14
CA ASN A 181 -21.78 22.83 5.34
C ASN A 181 -21.07 22.58 4.01
N ASP A 182 -20.90 21.33 3.59
CA ASP A 182 -20.19 20.91 2.38
C ASP A 182 -18.71 21.28 2.35
N VAL A 183 -18.13 21.64 3.49
CA VAL A 183 -16.68 21.84 3.60
C VAL A 183 -15.99 20.48 3.68
N PHE A 184 -15.00 20.31 2.84
CA PHE A 184 -14.23 19.09 2.78
C PHE A 184 -12.94 19.24 3.58
N TYR A 185 -12.72 18.33 4.52
CA TYR A 185 -11.59 18.34 5.44
C TYR A 185 -10.69 17.12 5.25
N VAL A 186 -9.42 17.30 5.59
CA VAL A 186 -8.47 16.21 5.73
C VAL A 186 -7.89 16.18 7.14
N ARG A 187 -7.68 14.99 7.63
CA ARG A 187 -6.96 14.71 8.87
C ARG A 187 -5.78 13.80 8.56
N VAL A 188 -4.61 14.20 9.02
CA VAL A 188 -3.39 13.41 8.89
C VAL A 188 -3.06 12.83 10.25
N ASP A 189 -3.04 11.49 10.34
CA ASP A 189 -2.55 10.74 11.50
C ASP A 189 -3.16 11.15 12.84
N ARG A 190 -4.47 11.23 12.96
CA ARG A 190 -5.21 11.64 14.18
C ARG A 190 -5.01 13.10 14.62
N ASN A 191 -4.31 13.91 13.86
CA ASN A 191 -4.17 15.32 14.12
C ASN A 191 -5.48 16.10 13.89
N ARG A 192 -5.49 17.38 14.20
CA ARG A 192 -6.64 18.24 13.96
C ARG A 192 -6.89 18.36 12.45
N LYS A 193 -8.15 18.30 12.05
CA LYS A 193 -8.55 18.45 10.66
C LYS A 193 -8.25 19.86 10.12
N VAL A 194 -7.91 19.92 8.85
CA VAL A 194 -7.71 21.16 8.08
C VAL A 194 -8.58 21.11 6.83
N PRO A 195 -8.98 22.26 6.26
CA PRO A 195 -9.64 22.27 4.96
C PRO A 195 -8.79 21.55 3.93
N ILE A 196 -9.44 20.83 3.01
CA ILE A 196 -8.73 20.04 1.99
C ILE A 196 -7.82 20.89 1.13
N THR A 197 -8.19 22.15 0.89
CA THR A 197 -7.44 23.10 0.09
C THR A 197 -6.07 23.43 0.68
N VAL A 198 -5.94 23.51 2.00
CA VAL A 198 -4.64 23.65 2.69
C VAL A 198 -3.72 22.48 2.34
N PHE A 199 -4.27 21.25 2.37
CA PHE A 199 -3.53 20.05 2.02
C PHE A 199 -3.18 20.01 0.53
N LEU A 200 -4.11 20.35 -0.36
CA LEU A 200 -3.87 20.44 -1.79
C LEU A 200 -2.79 21.45 -2.15
N ARG A 201 -2.76 22.61 -1.49
CA ARG A 201 -1.67 23.58 -1.63
C ARG A 201 -0.34 23.00 -1.22
N ALA A 202 -0.29 22.35 -0.05
CA ALA A 202 0.91 21.67 0.43
C ALA A 202 1.38 20.53 -0.49
N MET A 203 0.49 19.95 -1.30
CA MET A 203 0.84 18.93 -2.32
C MET A 203 1.30 19.54 -3.64
N GLY A 204 1.27 20.88 -3.80
CA GLY A 204 1.81 21.59 -4.96
C GLY A 204 0.79 22.41 -5.76
N LEU A 205 -0.51 22.38 -5.41
CA LEU A 205 -1.54 23.21 -6.05
C LEU A 205 -1.62 24.57 -5.34
N GLY A 206 -0.69 25.47 -5.65
CA GLY A 206 -0.49 26.71 -4.89
C GLY A 206 -1.64 27.72 -4.98
N SER A 207 -2.36 27.82 -6.09
CA SER A 207 -3.41 28.82 -6.30
C SER A 207 -4.82 28.22 -6.31
N ASN A 208 -5.83 29.06 -6.04
CA ASN A 208 -7.24 28.65 -6.16
C ASN A 208 -7.59 28.23 -7.59
N GLU A 209 -6.97 28.88 -8.58
CA GLU A 209 -7.18 28.56 -9.99
C GLU A 209 -6.69 27.16 -10.33
N GLN A 210 -5.48 26.80 -9.90
CA GLN A 210 -4.94 25.44 -10.09
C GLN A 210 -5.82 24.37 -9.43
N ILE A 211 -6.37 24.64 -8.26
CA ILE A 211 -7.29 23.72 -7.59
C ILE A 211 -8.59 23.56 -8.39
N LYS A 212 -9.16 24.68 -8.88
CA LYS A 212 -10.37 24.65 -9.71
C LYS A 212 -10.13 24.01 -11.06
N ASP A 213 -8.98 24.27 -11.68
CA ASP A 213 -8.61 23.66 -12.96
C ASP A 213 -8.50 22.13 -12.83
N LEU A 214 -7.96 21.64 -11.70
CA LEU A 214 -7.83 20.22 -11.48
C LEU A 214 -9.17 19.54 -11.17
N PHE A 215 -9.93 20.07 -10.22
CA PHE A 215 -11.14 19.40 -9.70
C PHE A 215 -12.44 19.86 -10.39
N GLY A 216 -12.43 20.97 -11.13
CA GLY A 216 -13.63 21.64 -11.64
C GLY A 216 -14.31 22.50 -10.57
N ASP A 217 -15.46 23.08 -10.93
CA ASP A 217 -16.27 23.93 -10.03
C ASP A 217 -17.13 23.09 -9.07
N GLU A 218 -16.50 22.16 -8.35
CA GLU A 218 -17.17 21.31 -7.36
C GLU A 218 -17.55 22.12 -6.12
N GLN A 219 -18.82 22.03 -5.68
CA GLN A 219 -19.35 22.82 -4.55
C GLN A 219 -18.53 22.61 -3.27
N LYS A 220 -18.09 21.38 -3.00
CA LYS A 220 -17.28 21.05 -1.81
C LYS A 220 -15.92 21.70 -1.84
N ILE A 221 -15.32 21.83 -3.02
CA ILE A 221 -14.04 22.55 -3.21
C ILE A 221 -14.25 24.05 -3.02
N LEU A 222 -15.31 24.64 -3.59
CA LEU A 222 -15.60 26.05 -3.46
C LEU A 222 -15.86 26.44 -1.99
N ALA A 223 -16.68 25.65 -1.27
CA ALA A 223 -16.93 25.85 0.16
C ALA A 223 -15.65 25.69 1.01
N SER A 224 -14.74 24.80 0.60
CA SER A 224 -13.45 24.60 1.27
C SER A 224 -12.49 25.76 1.02
N ILE A 225 -12.48 26.34 -0.18
CA ILE A 225 -11.71 27.55 -0.51
C ILE A 225 -12.18 28.75 0.35
N GLU A 226 -13.48 28.94 0.51
CA GLU A 226 -14.03 30.02 1.38
C GLU A 226 -13.62 29.85 2.84
N LYS A 227 -13.42 28.61 3.30
CA LYS A 227 -13.01 28.32 4.68
C LYS A 227 -11.50 28.37 4.87
N ASP A 228 -10.73 28.29 3.79
CA ASP A 228 -9.27 28.31 3.79
C ASP A 228 -8.74 29.73 4.04
N THR A 229 -7.75 29.84 4.90
CA THR A 229 -7.05 31.10 5.20
C THR A 229 -5.69 31.21 4.50
N THR A 230 -5.32 30.17 3.75
CA THR A 230 -4.04 30.14 3.03
C THR A 230 -4.23 30.55 1.57
N GLU A 231 -3.23 31.19 0.97
CA GLU A 231 -3.33 31.75 -0.38
C GLU A 231 -2.37 31.07 -1.37
N ASN A 232 -1.28 30.49 -0.89
CA ASN A 232 -0.21 29.94 -1.72
C ASN A 232 0.35 28.64 -1.17
N TYR A 233 1.29 28.04 -1.90
CA TYR A 233 1.97 26.80 -1.54
C TYR A 233 2.66 26.87 -0.17
N GLN A 234 3.39 27.94 0.09
CA GLN A 234 4.15 28.09 1.34
C GLN A 234 3.22 28.22 2.55
N ASP A 235 2.16 29.00 2.42
CA ASP A 235 1.15 29.14 3.49
C ASP A 235 0.48 27.81 3.80
N GLY A 236 0.11 27.05 2.77
CA GLY A 236 -0.48 25.71 2.91
C GLY A 236 0.46 24.74 3.63
N LEU A 237 1.74 24.74 3.25
CA LEU A 237 2.78 23.94 3.90
C LEU A 237 2.95 24.30 5.38
N LEU A 238 3.08 25.56 5.69
CA LEU A 238 3.30 26.04 7.05
C LEU A 238 2.10 25.82 7.95
N GLU A 239 0.86 26.03 7.44
CA GLU A 239 -0.36 25.76 8.23
C GLU A 239 -0.50 24.25 8.50
N LEU A 240 -0.21 23.39 7.52
CA LEU A 240 -0.22 21.94 7.73
C LEU A 240 0.87 21.51 8.71
N TYR A 241 2.09 22.05 8.57
CA TYR A 241 3.21 21.77 9.49
C TYR A 241 2.88 22.16 10.93
N LYS A 242 2.29 23.33 11.14
CA LYS A 242 1.83 23.80 12.46
C LYS A 242 0.82 22.85 13.13
N LYS A 243 -0.02 22.16 12.32
CA LYS A 243 -0.96 21.16 12.85
C LYS A 243 -0.26 19.84 13.17
N LEU A 244 0.73 19.43 12.36
CA LEU A 244 1.49 18.20 12.55
C LEU A 244 2.51 18.29 13.68
N ARG A 245 3.16 19.47 13.83
CA ARG A 245 4.23 19.73 14.79
C ARG A 245 3.95 21.00 15.59
N PRO A 246 2.96 20.99 16.48
CA PRO A 246 2.63 22.16 17.28
C PRO A 246 3.80 22.54 18.20
N GLY A 247 4.19 23.84 18.15
CA GLY A 247 5.26 24.39 19.00
C GLY A 247 6.68 24.36 18.39
N GLU A 248 6.86 23.78 17.20
CA GLU A 248 8.14 23.87 16.48
C GLU A 248 8.23 25.16 15.66
N PRO A 249 9.46 25.69 15.43
CA PRO A 249 9.67 26.85 14.55
C PRO A 249 9.18 26.55 13.12
N LEU A 250 8.50 27.51 12.52
CA LEU A 250 7.97 27.38 11.16
C LEU A 250 9.10 27.59 10.15
N SER A 251 9.36 26.58 9.31
CA SER A 251 10.31 26.62 8.21
C SER A 251 9.73 25.86 7.03
N VAL A 252 9.80 26.45 5.82
CA VAL A 252 9.31 25.83 4.58
C VAL A 252 10.07 24.54 4.30
N ASP A 253 11.40 24.57 4.38
CA ASP A 253 12.26 23.41 4.11
C ASP A 253 11.97 22.26 5.09
N SER A 254 11.75 22.57 6.37
CA SER A 254 11.40 21.55 7.37
C SER A 254 10.01 20.96 7.11
N ALA A 255 9.08 21.76 6.65
CA ALA A 255 7.72 21.32 6.29
C ALA A 255 7.73 20.44 5.05
N GLU A 256 8.46 20.81 4.00
CA GLU A 256 8.64 19.98 2.80
C GLU A 256 9.30 18.63 3.13
N ASN A 257 10.38 18.64 3.87
CA ASN A 257 11.07 17.43 4.29
C ASN A 257 10.19 16.51 5.14
N LEU A 258 9.37 17.09 6.03
CA LEU A 258 8.42 16.33 6.82
C LEU A 258 7.37 15.66 5.94
N LEU A 259 6.72 16.39 5.03
CA LEU A 259 5.67 15.86 4.18
C LEU A 259 6.21 14.85 3.16
N ASN A 260 7.35 15.14 2.55
CA ASN A 260 8.02 14.21 1.64
C ASN A 260 8.38 12.90 2.36
N GLY A 261 8.96 13.00 3.55
CA GLY A 261 9.28 11.82 4.36
C GLY A 261 8.05 11.09 4.88
N MET A 262 6.91 11.77 5.05
CA MET A 262 5.68 11.18 5.58
C MET A 262 4.90 10.39 4.52
N PHE A 263 4.86 10.85 3.26
CA PHE A 263 4.01 10.29 2.20
C PHE A 263 4.76 9.70 1.02
N PHE A 264 5.90 10.30 0.63
CA PHE A 264 6.60 9.97 -0.61
C PHE A 264 7.92 9.23 -0.41
N ASP A 265 8.37 9.00 0.81
CA ASP A 265 9.55 8.20 1.12
C ASP A 265 9.17 6.70 1.20
N PRO A 266 9.62 5.85 0.26
CA PRO A 266 9.31 4.42 0.26
C PRO A 266 9.83 3.68 1.50
N LYS A 267 10.82 4.24 2.21
CA LYS A 267 11.33 3.68 3.47
C LYS A 267 10.39 3.95 4.65
N ARG A 268 9.56 4.98 4.58
CA ARG A 268 8.66 5.41 5.67
C ARG A 268 7.19 5.13 5.38
N TYR A 269 6.79 5.20 4.12
CA TYR A 269 5.41 4.96 3.70
C TYR A 269 5.34 3.74 2.78
N ASP A 270 4.53 2.76 3.14
CA ASP A 270 4.38 1.53 2.39
C ASP A 270 2.91 1.09 2.37
N LEU A 271 2.36 0.96 1.18
CA LEU A 271 1.02 0.41 0.94
C LEU A 271 1.03 -1.12 0.91
N ALA A 272 2.19 -1.75 0.75
CA ALA A 272 2.37 -3.14 0.36
C ALA A 272 1.68 -3.47 -0.99
N LYS A 273 1.91 -4.67 -1.53
CA LYS A 273 1.28 -5.12 -2.80
C LYS A 273 -0.25 -5.07 -2.72
N VAL A 274 -0.82 -5.52 -1.60
CA VAL A 274 -2.29 -5.53 -1.40
C VAL A 274 -2.88 -4.12 -1.39
N GLY A 275 -2.22 -3.17 -0.74
CA GLY A 275 -2.68 -1.78 -0.71
C GLY A 275 -2.61 -1.13 -2.08
N ARG A 276 -1.50 -1.29 -2.81
CA ARG A 276 -1.36 -0.77 -4.18
C ARG A 276 -2.42 -1.36 -5.12
N TYR A 277 -2.64 -2.68 -5.07
CA TYR A 277 -3.70 -3.32 -5.84
C TYR A 277 -5.09 -2.74 -5.52
N LYS A 278 -5.43 -2.55 -4.23
CA LYS A 278 -6.72 -1.97 -3.84
C LYS A 278 -6.88 -0.52 -4.27
N PHE A 279 -5.81 0.29 -4.19
CA PHE A 279 -5.80 1.64 -4.73
C PHE A 279 -6.10 1.65 -6.22
N ASN A 280 -5.36 0.89 -7.00
CA ASN A 280 -5.55 0.81 -8.44
C ASN A 280 -6.97 0.31 -8.76
N LYS A 281 -7.44 -0.76 -8.10
CA LYS A 281 -8.79 -1.28 -8.29
C LYS A 281 -9.88 -0.22 -8.05
N LYS A 282 -9.73 0.62 -7.01
CA LYS A 282 -10.71 1.69 -6.73
C LYS A 282 -10.60 2.86 -7.68
N LEU A 283 -9.39 3.32 -8.00
CA LEU A 283 -9.17 4.58 -8.72
C LEU A 283 -9.17 4.43 -10.24
N HIS A 284 -9.00 3.21 -10.78
CA HIS A 284 -9.07 2.98 -12.22
C HIS A 284 -10.42 3.35 -12.80
N PHE A 285 -10.42 3.89 -14.00
CA PHE A 285 -11.60 4.32 -14.75
C PHE A 285 -12.64 3.21 -14.90
N LYS A 286 -12.21 1.97 -15.19
CA LYS A 286 -13.09 0.82 -15.31
C LYS A 286 -14.11 0.69 -14.16
N ASN A 287 -13.69 0.95 -12.95
CA ASN A 287 -14.53 0.80 -11.74
C ASN A 287 -15.29 2.08 -11.35
N ARG A 288 -15.08 3.18 -12.08
CA ARG A 288 -15.68 4.49 -11.77
C ARG A 288 -16.65 4.97 -12.84
N ILE A 289 -16.27 4.88 -14.11
CA ILE A 289 -16.97 5.55 -15.21
C ILE A 289 -17.70 4.60 -16.17
N THR A 290 -17.58 3.28 -15.98
CA THR A 290 -18.31 2.33 -16.80
C THR A 290 -19.83 2.58 -16.70
N GLY A 291 -20.50 2.69 -17.85
CA GLY A 291 -21.92 3.03 -17.95
C GLY A 291 -22.25 4.51 -18.00
N CYS A 292 -21.25 5.40 -17.76
CA CYS A 292 -21.40 6.84 -18.01
C CYS A 292 -21.27 7.18 -19.50
N LYS A 293 -21.59 8.42 -19.88
CA LYS A 293 -21.29 8.96 -21.21
C LYS A 293 -20.12 9.93 -21.13
N LEU A 294 -19.27 9.96 -22.15
CA LEU A 294 -18.28 11.03 -22.30
C LEU A 294 -19.02 12.36 -22.59
N ALA A 295 -18.79 13.37 -21.77
CA ALA A 295 -19.37 14.69 -21.96
C ALA A 295 -18.55 15.55 -22.90
N GLU A 296 -17.24 15.33 -22.97
CA GLU A 296 -16.28 16.02 -23.82
C GLU A 296 -15.31 15.02 -24.47
N ASP A 297 -14.66 15.43 -25.54
CA ASP A 297 -13.63 14.63 -26.19
C ASP A 297 -12.45 14.41 -25.24
N ALA A 298 -12.03 13.15 -25.10
CA ALA A 298 -10.85 12.79 -24.34
C ALA A 298 -9.68 12.49 -25.29
N VAL A 299 -8.51 13.05 -25.00
CA VAL A 299 -7.33 12.87 -25.86
C VAL A 299 -6.26 12.11 -25.11
N SER A 300 -5.73 11.04 -25.71
CA SER A 300 -4.59 10.32 -25.19
C SER A 300 -3.31 11.14 -25.29
N PRO A 301 -2.59 11.40 -24.20
CA PRO A 301 -1.29 12.06 -24.27
C PRO A 301 -0.18 11.14 -24.81
N ALA A 302 -0.44 9.83 -24.86
CA ALA A 302 0.52 8.83 -25.34
C ALA A 302 0.47 8.68 -26.87
N THR A 303 -0.75 8.60 -27.45
CA THR A 303 -0.95 8.29 -28.88
C THR A 303 -1.53 9.45 -29.67
N GLY A 304 -2.10 10.48 -29.01
CA GLY A 304 -2.85 11.55 -29.65
C GLY A 304 -4.24 11.13 -30.14
N GLU A 305 -4.69 9.92 -29.81
CA GLU A 305 -6.01 9.42 -30.18
C GLU A 305 -7.12 10.19 -29.46
N VAL A 306 -8.20 10.46 -30.17
CA VAL A 306 -9.34 11.23 -29.67
C VAL A 306 -10.54 10.32 -29.48
N TYR A 307 -11.07 10.30 -28.29
CA TYR A 307 -12.31 9.59 -27.92
C TYR A 307 -13.47 10.59 -27.93
N GLU A 308 -14.42 10.39 -28.81
CA GLU A 308 -15.49 11.35 -29.10
C GLU A 308 -16.50 11.50 -27.96
N ALA A 309 -16.92 12.74 -27.71
CA ALA A 309 -18.01 13.08 -26.80
C ALA A 309 -19.31 12.36 -27.17
N GLY A 310 -20.15 12.09 -26.18
CA GLY A 310 -21.44 11.39 -26.35
C GLY A 310 -21.32 9.86 -26.40
N THR A 311 -20.10 9.30 -26.44
CA THR A 311 -19.88 7.85 -26.43
C THR A 311 -20.21 7.27 -25.07
N THR A 312 -21.00 6.18 -25.03
CA THR A 312 -21.24 5.43 -23.78
C THR A 312 -20.01 4.61 -23.45
N ILE A 313 -19.49 4.79 -22.24
CA ILE A 313 -18.27 4.15 -21.77
C ILE A 313 -18.57 2.71 -21.38
N THR A 314 -18.07 1.76 -22.17
CA THR A 314 -18.04 0.34 -21.84
C THR A 314 -16.87 0.03 -20.90
N GLU A 315 -16.85 -1.17 -20.33
CA GLU A 315 -15.73 -1.65 -19.52
C GLU A 315 -14.41 -1.70 -20.30
N GLU A 316 -14.49 -2.05 -21.59
CA GLU A 316 -13.36 -2.09 -22.51
C GLU A 316 -12.83 -0.68 -22.79
N LEU A 317 -13.70 0.26 -23.15
CA LEU A 317 -13.33 1.66 -23.38
C LEU A 317 -12.77 2.32 -22.13
N ALA A 318 -13.33 2.05 -20.95
CA ALA A 318 -12.79 2.57 -19.70
C ALA A 318 -11.37 2.06 -19.40
N THR A 319 -11.09 0.78 -19.72
CA THR A 319 -9.76 0.20 -19.60
C THR A 319 -8.79 0.79 -20.63
N GLU A 320 -9.26 1.03 -21.84
CA GLU A 320 -8.48 1.67 -22.91
C GLU A 320 -8.12 3.11 -22.55
N LEU A 321 -9.06 3.91 -22.08
CA LEU A 321 -8.83 5.28 -21.57
C LEU A 321 -7.79 5.31 -20.43
N GLN A 322 -7.86 4.32 -19.52
CA GLN A 322 -6.87 4.19 -18.46
C GLN A 322 -5.47 3.89 -19.00
N ASN A 323 -5.37 2.93 -19.93
CA ASN A 323 -4.10 2.53 -20.54
C ASN A 323 -3.56 3.56 -21.54
N ALA A 324 -4.43 4.38 -22.11
CA ALA A 324 -4.03 5.53 -22.93
C ALA A 324 -3.46 6.69 -22.09
N ALA A 325 -3.34 6.51 -20.77
CA ALA A 325 -2.83 7.49 -19.81
C ALA A 325 -3.57 8.83 -19.84
N VAL A 326 -4.88 8.81 -20.16
CA VAL A 326 -5.71 10.01 -20.13
C VAL A 326 -5.76 10.55 -18.69
N PRO A 327 -5.35 11.82 -18.46
CA PRO A 327 -5.22 12.35 -17.08
C PRO A 327 -6.59 12.58 -16.43
N TYR A 328 -7.60 12.87 -17.20
CA TYR A 328 -8.98 13.02 -16.74
C TYR A 328 -9.98 12.81 -17.87
N VAL A 329 -11.20 12.49 -17.52
CA VAL A 329 -12.34 12.44 -18.45
C VAL A 329 -13.51 13.23 -17.89
N MET A 330 -14.23 13.92 -18.76
CA MET A 330 -15.49 14.55 -18.42
C MET A 330 -16.62 13.54 -18.67
N VAL A 331 -17.34 13.17 -17.64
CA VAL A 331 -18.42 12.18 -17.75
C VAL A 331 -19.75 12.75 -17.35
N GLU A 332 -20.79 12.36 -18.06
CA GLU A 332 -22.17 12.67 -17.75
C GLU A 332 -22.85 11.44 -17.13
N LYS A 333 -23.45 11.64 -15.96
CA LYS A 333 -24.31 10.67 -15.30
C LYS A 333 -25.49 11.40 -14.68
N GLU A 334 -26.72 10.93 -14.95
CA GLU A 334 -27.95 11.53 -14.41
C GLU A 334 -28.05 13.05 -14.60
N GLU A 335 -27.72 13.51 -15.82
CA GLU A 335 -27.74 14.94 -16.23
C GLU A 335 -26.65 15.79 -15.54
N LYS A 336 -25.76 15.22 -14.74
CA LYS A 336 -24.63 15.90 -14.14
C LYS A 336 -23.33 15.55 -14.84
N VAL A 337 -22.58 16.58 -15.23
CA VAL A 337 -21.24 16.46 -15.79
C VAL A 337 -20.20 16.60 -14.69
N THR A 338 -19.29 15.64 -14.58
CA THR A 338 -18.23 15.62 -13.57
C THR A 338 -16.88 15.30 -14.19
N LYS A 339 -15.83 15.90 -13.64
CA LYS A 339 -14.44 15.67 -14.05
C LYS A 339 -13.82 14.54 -13.24
N VAL A 340 -13.55 13.39 -13.86
CA VAL A 340 -12.99 12.20 -13.21
C VAL A 340 -11.50 12.12 -13.48
N LEU A 341 -10.70 12.20 -12.40
CA LEU A 341 -9.24 12.17 -12.47
C LEU A 341 -8.71 10.73 -12.47
N SER A 342 -7.68 10.49 -13.28
CA SER A 342 -6.89 9.25 -13.29
C SER A 342 -5.81 9.29 -12.20
N ASN A 343 -5.37 8.12 -11.74
CA ASN A 343 -4.16 7.98 -10.95
C ASN A 343 -2.91 7.67 -11.79
N LEU A 344 -3.03 7.74 -13.13
CA LEU A 344 -1.97 7.51 -14.12
C LEU A 344 -1.23 6.15 -13.95
N MET A 345 -1.91 5.14 -13.43
CA MET A 345 -1.41 3.78 -13.41
C MET A 345 -1.92 3.04 -14.65
N VAL A 346 -1.00 2.51 -15.45
CA VAL A 346 -1.28 1.88 -16.75
C VAL A 346 -0.78 0.44 -16.80
N ASP A 347 -1.30 -0.36 -17.72
CA ASP A 347 -0.79 -1.71 -17.96
C ASP A 347 0.48 -1.64 -18.82
N LEU A 348 1.55 -2.30 -18.37
CA LEU A 348 2.82 -2.36 -19.10
C LEU A 348 2.66 -2.93 -20.51
N LYS A 349 1.77 -3.92 -20.68
CA LYS A 349 1.52 -4.56 -21.99
C LYS A 349 0.93 -3.62 -23.03
N ALA A 350 0.28 -2.54 -22.61
CA ALA A 350 -0.23 -1.54 -23.55
C ALA A 350 0.88 -0.77 -24.27
N TYR A 351 2.05 -0.69 -23.66
CA TYR A 351 3.22 0.03 -24.19
C TYR A 351 4.33 -0.88 -24.71
N LEU A 352 4.47 -2.06 -24.11
CA LEU A 352 5.47 -3.06 -24.46
C LEU A 352 4.80 -4.43 -24.67
N PRO A 353 4.06 -4.62 -25.79
CA PRO A 353 3.29 -5.84 -26.03
C PRO A 353 4.18 -7.09 -26.16
N ASP A 354 5.41 -6.93 -26.63
CA ASP A 354 6.38 -8.00 -26.85
C ASP A 354 7.17 -8.41 -25.61
N VAL A 355 7.00 -7.67 -24.49
CA VAL A 355 7.68 -7.94 -23.22
C VAL A 355 6.73 -8.66 -22.27
N ASP A 356 7.14 -9.84 -21.77
CA ASP A 356 6.39 -10.48 -20.68
C ASP A 356 6.65 -9.70 -19.37
N PRO A 357 5.60 -9.15 -18.72
CA PRO A 357 5.74 -8.48 -17.45
C PRO A 357 6.44 -9.31 -16.37
N ALA A 358 6.31 -10.66 -16.43
CA ALA A 358 6.99 -11.55 -15.51
C ALA A 358 8.53 -11.55 -15.69
N GLU A 359 9.04 -11.33 -16.90
CA GLU A 359 10.48 -11.21 -17.16
C GLU A 359 11.09 -9.97 -16.49
N VAL A 360 10.32 -8.91 -16.35
CA VAL A 360 10.73 -7.65 -15.72
C VAL A 360 10.21 -7.49 -14.29
N GLU A 361 9.71 -8.58 -13.69
CA GLU A 361 9.17 -8.65 -12.31
C GLU A 361 7.98 -7.71 -12.05
N VAL A 362 7.29 -7.24 -13.08
CA VAL A 362 6.11 -6.37 -12.97
C VAL A 362 4.86 -7.25 -12.90
N HIS A 363 4.09 -7.13 -11.83
CA HIS A 363 2.85 -7.88 -11.60
C HIS A 363 1.62 -7.00 -11.41
N GLU A 364 1.80 -5.68 -11.41
CA GLU A 364 0.78 -4.66 -11.17
C GLU A 364 0.86 -3.58 -12.25
N SER A 365 -0.11 -2.68 -12.27
CA SER A 365 -0.06 -1.49 -13.12
C SER A 365 1.13 -0.61 -12.76
N VAL A 366 1.74 0.02 -13.75
CA VAL A 366 2.93 0.85 -13.63
C VAL A 366 2.60 2.34 -13.74
N TYR A 367 3.40 3.16 -13.10
CA TYR A 367 3.25 4.62 -13.10
C TYR A 367 3.71 5.21 -14.44
N TYR A 368 2.74 5.72 -15.21
CA TYR A 368 2.96 6.18 -16.59
C TYR A 368 4.02 7.28 -16.75
N PRO A 369 4.08 8.33 -15.90
CA PRO A 369 5.07 9.39 -16.11
C PRO A 369 6.51 8.88 -16.14
N LEU A 370 6.85 7.94 -15.26
CA LEU A 370 8.18 7.32 -15.23
C LEU A 370 8.36 6.33 -16.38
N LEU A 371 7.34 5.54 -16.70
CA LEU A 371 7.39 4.63 -17.84
C LEU A 371 7.66 5.41 -19.14
N LYS A 372 6.95 6.52 -19.33
CA LYS A 372 7.14 7.41 -20.50
C LYS A 372 8.57 7.92 -20.57
N GLN A 373 9.14 8.39 -19.45
CA GLN A 373 10.52 8.85 -19.43
C GLN A 373 11.50 7.76 -19.87
N ILE A 374 11.34 6.53 -19.36
CA ILE A 374 12.19 5.40 -19.75
C ILE A 374 12.07 5.10 -21.24
N LEU A 375 10.86 5.15 -21.80
CA LEU A 375 10.61 4.88 -23.22
C LEU A 375 11.10 6.01 -24.14
N ASP A 376 11.02 7.26 -23.70
CA ASP A 376 11.45 8.43 -24.48
C ASP A 376 12.99 8.56 -24.53
N GLU A 377 13.68 8.05 -23.51
CA GLU A 377 15.15 8.14 -23.38
C GLU A 377 15.89 6.95 -24.05
N ASN A 378 15.20 5.82 -24.33
CA ASN A 378 15.82 4.58 -24.78
C ASN A 378 15.02 3.92 -25.90
N ASP A 379 15.73 3.44 -26.94
CA ASP A 379 15.15 2.74 -28.09
C ASP A 379 15.39 1.22 -28.06
N ASP A 380 16.36 0.73 -27.27
CA ASP A 380 16.69 -0.70 -27.17
C ASP A 380 15.83 -1.40 -26.12
N ILE A 381 15.13 -2.45 -26.57
CA ILE A 381 14.22 -3.24 -25.72
C ILE A 381 14.95 -3.89 -24.53
N GLU A 382 16.18 -4.37 -24.72
CA GLU A 382 16.93 -5.02 -23.62
C GLU A 382 17.37 -3.98 -22.58
N GLU A 383 17.78 -2.79 -23.02
CA GLU A 383 18.12 -1.68 -22.12
C GLU A 383 16.88 -1.19 -21.37
N ILE A 384 15.74 -1.09 -22.05
CA ILE A 384 14.44 -0.75 -21.43
C ILE A 384 14.07 -1.79 -20.35
N LYS A 385 14.23 -3.10 -20.63
CA LYS A 385 13.96 -4.16 -19.63
C LYS A 385 14.87 -4.04 -18.39
N GLU A 386 16.14 -3.74 -18.57
CA GLU A 386 17.08 -3.52 -17.46
C GLU A 386 16.71 -2.29 -16.65
N LEU A 387 16.35 -1.18 -17.29
CA LEU A 387 15.90 0.03 -16.62
C LEU A 387 14.58 -0.16 -15.86
N ILE A 388 13.64 -0.93 -16.41
CA ILE A 388 12.40 -1.30 -15.72
C ILE A 388 12.71 -2.10 -14.46
N ARG A 389 13.59 -3.10 -14.52
CA ARG A 389 14.00 -3.88 -13.34
C ARG A 389 14.70 -3.01 -12.29
N TYR A 390 15.56 -2.11 -12.73
CA TYR A 390 16.28 -1.21 -11.83
C TYR A 390 15.32 -0.23 -11.12
N ASN A 391 14.34 0.32 -11.84
CA ASN A 391 13.40 1.32 -11.33
C ASN A 391 12.05 0.71 -10.88
N ILE A 392 11.96 -0.61 -10.67
CA ILE A 392 10.70 -1.29 -10.36
C ILE A 392 9.99 -0.73 -9.11
N SER A 393 10.76 -0.29 -8.11
CA SER A 393 10.24 0.29 -6.87
C SER A 393 9.55 1.65 -7.06
N GLU A 394 9.91 2.36 -8.14
CA GLU A 394 9.33 3.66 -8.51
C GLU A 394 8.25 3.49 -9.59
N LEU A 395 8.40 2.52 -10.49
CA LEU A 395 7.40 2.17 -11.49
C LEU A 395 6.14 1.56 -10.88
N VAL A 396 6.31 0.70 -9.87
CA VAL A 396 5.21 0.18 -9.04
C VAL A 396 5.38 0.74 -7.62
N PRO A 397 5.05 2.04 -7.41
CA PRO A 397 5.36 2.70 -6.15
C PRO A 397 4.61 2.03 -5.00
N LYS A 398 5.37 1.60 -3.99
CA LYS A 398 4.79 1.11 -2.72
C LYS A 398 4.27 2.27 -1.86
N HIS A 399 4.74 3.50 -2.09
CA HIS A 399 4.24 4.72 -1.45
C HIS A 399 3.06 5.31 -2.23
N ILE A 400 2.35 6.24 -1.62
CA ILE A 400 1.26 6.97 -2.28
C ILE A 400 1.84 8.03 -3.23
N THR A 401 1.24 8.22 -4.41
CA THR A 401 1.60 9.28 -5.35
C THR A 401 0.69 10.50 -5.19
N LYS A 402 1.07 11.64 -5.74
CA LYS A 402 0.21 12.84 -5.76
C LYS A 402 -1.08 12.59 -6.54
N GLU A 403 -0.98 11.88 -7.65
CA GLU A 403 -2.10 11.50 -8.51
C GLU A 403 -3.07 10.58 -7.78
N ASP A 404 -2.56 9.63 -6.96
CA ASP A 404 -3.42 8.81 -6.08
C ASP A 404 -4.20 9.70 -5.09
N ILE A 405 -3.53 10.68 -4.49
CA ILE A 405 -4.18 11.60 -3.54
C ILE A 405 -5.27 12.39 -4.25
N PHE A 406 -4.98 13.00 -5.40
CA PHE A 406 -5.94 13.79 -6.15
C PHE A 406 -7.11 12.96 -6.66
N ALA A 407 -6.83 11.79 -7.23
CA ALA A 407 -7.87 10.86 -7.68
C ALA A 407 -8.73 10.35 -6.52
N SER A 408 -8.15 10.13 -5.33
CA SER A 408 -8.87 9.68 -4.14
C SER A 408 -9.82 10.75 -3.59
N ILE A 409 -9.39 12.00 -3.56
CA ILE A 409 -10.22 13.15 -3.18
C ILE A 409 -11.38 13.33 -4.18
N ASN A 410 -11.05 13.27 -5.46
CA ASN A 410 -12.02 13.35 -6.54
C ASN A 410 -13.06 12.22 -6.47
N TYR A 411 -12.65 10.98 -6.16
CA TYR A 411 -13.56 9.87 -5.95
C TYR A 411 -14.54 10.14 -4.79
N ASN A 412 -14.07 10.66 -3.68
CA ASN A 412 -14.92 10.96 -2.52
C ASN A 412 -16.03 11.97 -2.86
N MET A 413 -15.70 13.01 -3.63
CA MET A 413 -16.67 14.02 -4.05
C MET A 413 -17.74 13.44 -4.98
N HIS A 414 -17.37 12.48 -5.82
CA HIS A 414 -18.25 11.90 -6.81
C HIS A 414 -19.17 10.79 -6.30
N LEU A 415 -18.97 10.32 -5.08
CA LEU A 415 -19.91 9.36 -4.45
C LEU A 415 -21.34 9.91 -4.42
N GLU A 416 -21.50 11.20 -4.20
CA GLU A 416 -22.78 11.90 -4.21
C GLU A 416 -23.52 11.79 -5.56
N TYR A 417 -22.75 11.67 -6.65
CA TYR A 417 -23.29 11.57 -8.01
C TYR A 417 -23.36 10.12 -8.51
N GLY A 418 -23.14 9.17 -7.61
CA GLY A 418 -23.15 7.76 -7.95
C GLY A 418 -21.97 7.32 -8.83
N VAL A 419 -20.93 8.15 -8.98
CA VAL A 419 -19.68 7.79 -9.67
C VAL A 419 -18.71 7.23 -8.65
N GLY A 420 -18.73 5.91 -8.49
CA GLY A 420 -18.00 5.19 -7.45
C GLY A 420 -18.94 4.45 -6.51
N THR A 421 -18.38 3.69 -5.58
CA THR A 421 -19.11 2.88 -4.60
C THR A 421 -18.47 3.01 -3.22
N ASP A 422 -19.29 2.98 -2.18
CA ASP A 422 -18.84 2.84 -0.80
C ASP A 422 -18.31 1.42 -0.50
N ASP A 423 -17.71 1.24 0.65
CA ASP A 423 -17.10 -0.02 1.06
C ASP A 423 -17.73 -0.53 2.35
N ASP A 424 -18.04 -1.82 2.39
CA ASP A 424 -18.27 -2.54 3.63
C ASP A 424 -16.91 -2.89 4.28
N ILE A 425 -16.54 -2.12 5.30
CA ILE A 425 -15.26 -2.27 6.01
C ILE A 425 -15.18 -3.62 6.73
N ASP A 426 -16.31 -4.19 7.12
CA ASP A 426 -16.37 -5.45 7.87
C ASP A 426 -16.40 -6.69 6.98
N HIS A 427 -16.56 -6.51 5.67
CA HIS A 427 -16.45 -7.60 4.72
C HIS A 427 -15.06 -8.27 4.78
N LEU A 428 -15.03 -9.60 4.76
CA LEU A 428 -13.78 -10.38 4.88
C LEU A 428 -12.73 -10.01 3.81
N GLY A 429 -13.15 -9.63 2.61
CA GLY A 429 -12.26 -9.14 1.55
C GLY A 429 -11.52 -7.84 1.90
N ASN A 430 -11.99 -7.09 2.91
CA ASN A 430 -11.38 -5.86 3.41
C ASN A 430 -10.55 -6.08 4.69
N ARG A 431 -10.41 -7.33 5.09
CA ARG A 431 -9.61 -7.74 6.25
C ARG A 431 -8.44 -8.60 5.80
N ARG A 432 -7.35 -8.53 6.56
CA ARG A 432 -6.24 -9.47 6.43
C ARG A 432 -5.91 -10.09 7.77
N ILE A 433 -5.29 -11.25 7.74
CA ILE A 433 -4.78 -11.91 8.92
C ILE A 433 -3.37 -11.39 9.19
N ARG A 434 -3.15 -10.85 10.37
CA ARG A 434 -1.82 -10.54 10.90
C ARG A 434 -1.37 -11.75 11.70
N ALA A 435 -0.54 -12.59 11.09
CA ALA A 435 0.00 -13.81 11.67
C ALA A 435 1.43 -13.59 12.23
N VAL A 436 2.09 -14.67 12.64
CA VAL A 436 3.42 -14.65 13.29
C VAL A 436 4.46 -13.92 12.45
N GLY A 437 4.56 -14.25 11.18
CA GLY A 437 5.52 -13.63 10.25
C GLY A 437 5.22 -12.19 9.95
#